data_11982e42b53c2b9ed1571607d66c88ed
#
_entry.id   11982e42b53c2b9ed1571607d66c88ed
#
_cell.length_a   1.000
_cell.length_b   1.000
_cell.length_c   1.000
_cell.angle_alpha   90.00
_cell.angle_beta   90.00
_cell.angle_gamma   90.00
#
_symmetry.space_group_name_H-M   'P 1'
#
loop_
_entity.id
_entity.type
_entity.pdbx_description
1 polymer ?
#
loop_
_entity_poly.entity_id
_entity_poly.type
_entity_poly.pdbx_seq_one_letter_code
_entity_poly.pdbx_strand_id
1 'polypeptide(L)'
;EGPDVGALENVRGNQLIADFRSLANNPNIDVIGEYTDVNANTIYVFLTDYTDPNFPIRNTYSPTSNNFIFSYNVSTGDVVQLIGTTLTNSSSWLNFSKTNPIIGINVLENLLFWTDNRNQPRKLNISQAAFSATETTIAGIKVLQSNYYTLEEQISVAKLYPYECINLYRSNGENPPVYSTSMLDVVSQYLPNGGLGSTNGSGTGTIVNILDSSIQGQITPGATVSSTNIVGPITVVSVGAPSGNPAVRAVTLSSSSSWTNNETITFNANPDYDVEYPGDPDYLRSKFARFSYRYKFTDGEYSPFAPFTQAVFIPQQDGYFLSGDEEDTFRSTVVNFMQNKVNKVILNIPLPSTNISTDYKIQEIDILYKESDGLAVTVLDTILNSSLPNNANFIDYQYQSRKPFRTLPESQLVRVYDKVPVRAFGQEISGNRVIYSNFQDKHTPPNQLDYNVGAFDKYVFDINNNLSRTSIVEYPMHTLKQNRNYQVGVV
;
A
#
# COMPACT_ATOMS: atom_id res chain seq x y z
N GLU A 1 11.65 69.58 15.90
CA GLU A 1 10.55 69.61 14.94
C GLU A 1 11.16 69.85 13.56
N GLY A 2 11.14 68.80 12.69
CA GLY A 2 11.67 68.88 11.35
C GLY A 2 10.66 69.54 10.39
N PRO A 3 11.13 70.05 9.25
CA PRO A 3 10.33 70.80 8.29
C PRO A 3 9.26 69.95 7.57
N ASP A 4 9.22 68.69 7.89
CA ASP A 4 8.32 67.71 7.19
C ASP A 4 7.06 67.37 7.98
N VAL A 5 6.76 68.06 9.06
CA VAL A 5 5.52 67.89 9.83
C VAL A 5 4.34 68.34 8.98
N GLY A 6 3.59 67.39 8.48
CA GLY A 6 2.41 67.65 7.66
C GLY A 6 2.63 67.44 6.14
N ALA A 7 3.75 66.94 5.71
CA ALA A 7 3.93 66.54 4.31
C ALA A 7 3.03 65.34 3.97
N LEU A 8 2.18 65.48 2.95
CA LEU A 8 1.41 64.41 2.37
C LEU A 8 2.31 63.67 1.39
N GLU A 9 2.69 62.45 1.73
CA GLU A 9 3.36 61.56 0.79
C GLU A 9 2.35 60.64 0.10
N ASN A 10 2.52 60.43 -1.18
CA ASN A 10 1.75 59.40 -1.89
C ASN A 10 2.12 58.02 -1.37
N VAL A 11 1.13 57.21 -1.12
CA VAL A 11 1.35 55.78 -0.85
C VAL A 11 2.08 55.18 -2.05
N ARG A 12 3.18 54.49 -1.81
CA ARG A 12 3.90 53.76 -2.86
C ARG A 12 2.94 52.81 -3.57
N GLY A 13 2.96 52.85 -4.89
CA GLY A 13 2.19 51.89 -5.69
C GLY A 13 2.65 50.44 -5.45
N ASN A 14 1.83 49.48 -5.81
CA ASN A 14 2.21 48.08 -5.77
C ASN A 14 3.41 47.82 -6.69
N GLN A 15 4.37 47.07 -6.19
CA GLN A 15 5.51 46.59 -6.96
C GLN A 15 5.24 45.18 -7.43
N LEU A 16 5.46 44.89 -8.71
CA LEU A 16 5.43 43.50 -9.23
C LEU A 16 6.61 42.73 -8.64
N ILE A 17 6.32 41.69 -7.87
CA ILE A 17 7.34 40.87 -7.20
C ILE A 17 7.64 39.61 -8.03
N ALA A 18 6.61 38.95 -8.58
CA ALA A 18 6.75 37.79 -9.43
C ALA A 18 5.61 37.75 -10.46
N ASP A 19 5.94 37.39 -11.69
CA ASP A 19 4.97 37.14 -12.76
C ASP A 19 4.81 35.62 -12.95
N PHE A 20 3.80 35.03 -12.39
CA PHE A 20 3.56 33.61 -12.48
C PHE A 20 3.17 33.11 -13.88
N ARG A 21 2.69 33.97 -14.78
CA ARG A 21 2.47 33.63 -16.18
C ARG A 21 3.79 33.36 -16.89
N SER A 22 4.76 34.21 -16.66
CA SER A 22 6.13 34.02 -17.17
C SER A 22 6.81 32.80 -16.54
N LEU A 23 6.61 32.59 -15.25
CA LEU A 23 7.17 31.42 -14.53
C LEU A 23 6.55 30.10 -14.99
N ALA A 24 5.26 30.08 -15.31
CA ALA A 24 4.58 28.93 -15.88
C ALA A 24 4.84 28.75 -17.39
N ASN A 25 5.52 29.72 -18.02
CA ASN A 25 5.71 29.79 -19.47
C ASN A 25 4.39 29.61 -20.26
N ASN A 26 3.31 30.20 -19.74
CA ASN A 26 1.98 30.08 -20.30
C ASN A 26 1.18 31.38 -20.13
N PRO A 27 0.95 32.15 -21.23
CA PRO A 27 0.23 33.41 -21.17
C PRO A 27 -1.26 33.28 -20.84
N ASN A 28 -1.83 32.09 -21.04
CA ASN A 28 -3.26 31.81 -20.81
C ASN A 28 -3.56 31.30 -19.40
N ILE A 29 -2.55 31.21 -18.54
CA ILE A 29 -2.73 30.72 -17.19
C ILE A 29 -3.27 31.81 -16.28
N ASP A 30 -4.21 31.43 -15.42
CA ASP A 30 -4.79 32.34 -14.42
C ASP A 30 -4.62 31.78 -13.01
N VAL A 31 -4.53 32.70 -12.05
CA VAL A 31 -4.54 32.37 -10.61
C VAL A 31 -5.97 32.01 -10.23
N ILE A 32 -6.16 30.85 -9.65
CA ILE A 32 -7.45 30.35 -9.16
C ILE A 32 -7.54 30.27 -7.64
N GLY A 33 -6.45 30.48 -6.95
CA GLY A 33 -6.38 30.52 -5.49
C GLY A 33 -5.03 31.02 -4.99
N GLU A 34 -5.07 31.67 -3.83
CA GLU A 34 -3.87 32.16 -3.16
C GLU A 34 -4.04 32.03 -1.64
N TYR A 35 -2.93 31.83 -0.95
CA TYR A 35 -2.90 31.80 0.50
C TYR A 35 -1.58 32.36 1.01
N THR A 36 -1.66 33.27 1.98
CA THR A 36 -0.49 33.85 2.63
C THR A 36 -0.28 33.22 4.01
N ASP A 37 0.81 32.50 4.15
CA ASP A 37 1.28 32.05 5.45
C ASP A 37 2.19 33.13 6.06
N VAL A 38 1.61 33.86 6.99
CA VAL A 38 2.30 34.97 7.69
C VAL A 38 3.47 34.46 8.53
N ASN A 39 3.35 33.24 9.09
CA ASN A 39 4.38 32.68 9.96
C ASN A 39 5.63 32.26 9.18
N ALA A 40 5.43 31.70 7.99
CA ALA A 40 6.51 31.30 7.09
C ALA A 40 6.96 32.43 6.13
N ASN A 41 6.31 33.59 6.12
CA ASN A 41 6.49 34.65 5.13
C ASN A 41 6.37 34.13 3.68
N THR A 42 5.44 33.22 3.43
CA THR A 42 5.33 32.51 2.16
C THR A 42 3.92 32.67 1.59
N ILE A 43 3.84 32.93 0.29
CA ILE A 43 2.60 33.00 -0.46
C ILE A 43 2.50 31.74 -1.33
N TYR A 44 1.40 31.00 -1.22
CA TYR A 44 1.07 29.86 -2.08
C TYR A 44 0.10 30.30 -3.15
N VAL A 45 0.37 29.90 -4.41
CA VAL A 45 -0.40 30.34 -5.57
C VAL A 45 -0.78 29.11 -6.42
N PHE A 46 -2.06 29.01 -6.73
CA PHE A 46 -2.64 27.93 -7.54
C PHE A 46 -3.03 28.47 -8.91
N LEU A 47 -2.58 27.81 -9.98
CA LEU A 47 -2.78 28.27 -11.33
C LEU A 47 -3.29 27.17 -12.26
N THR A 48 -4.10 27.56 -13.25
CA THR A 48 -4.56 26.69 -14.32
C THR A 48 -4.82 27.47 -15.61
N ASP A 49 -4.63 26.83 -16.75
CA ASP A 49 -5.04 27.34 -18.07
C ASP A 49 -6.40 26.80 -18.54
N TYR A 50 -7.00 25.86 -17.77
CA TYR A 50 -8.21 25.16 -18.16
C TYR A 50 -9.48 25.83 -17.65
N THR A 51 -10.47 25.91 -18.53
CA THR A 51 -11.85 26.31 -18.21
C THR A 51 -12.78 25.16 -18.54
N ASP A 52 -13.56 24.68 -17.56
CA ASP A 52 -14.52 23.61 -17.78
C ASP A 52 -15.68 24.08 -18.69
N PRO A 53 -15.83 23.53 -19.89
CA PRO A 53 -16.89 23.94 -20.81
C PRO A 53 -18.28 23.52 -20.37
N ASN A 54 -18.39 22.52 -19.49
CA ASN A 54 -19.64 21.95 -19.03
C ASN A 54 -20.05 22.43 -17.62
N PHE A 55 -19.45 23.51 -17.12
CA PHE A 55 -19.89 24.07 -15.86
C PHE A 55 -21.40 24.45 -15.90
N PRO A 56 -22.23 24.08 -14.90
CA PRO A 56 -21.87 23.58 -13.56
C PRO A 56 -21.74 22.06 -13.40
N ILE A 57 -21.83 21.26 -14.46
CA ILE A 57 -21.82 19.78 -14.38
C ILE A 57 -20.48 19.26 -13.83
N ARG A 58 -19.38 19.98 -14.03
CA ARG A 58 -18.05 19.73 -13.41
C ARG A 58 -17.44 18.35 -13.67
N ASN A 59 -17.77 17.72 -14.79
CA ASN A 59 -17.33 16.35 -15.08
C ASN A 59 -16.33 16.27 -16.24
N THR A 60 -15.94 17.41 -16.79
CA THR A 60 -15.02 17.41 -17.93
C THR A 60 -13.59 17.50 -17.44
N TYR A 61 -12.77 16.58 -17.88
CA TYR A 61 -11.34 16.52 -17.62
C TYR A 61 -10.57 16.86 -18.90
N SER A 62 -9.53 17.69 -18.78
CA SER A 62 -8.63 17.96 -19.90
C SER A 62 -7.27 17.31 -19.67
N PRO A 63 -6.90 16.30 -20.46
CA PRO A 63 -5.60 15.62 -20.29
C PRO A 63 -4.40 16.49 -20.70
N THR A 64 -4.64 17.63 -21.32
CA THR A 64 -3.60 18.56 -21.79
C THR A 64 -3.52 19.85 -21.00
N SER A 65 -4.32 20.02 -19.95
CA SER A 65 -4.28 21.22 -19.11
C SER A 65 -2.98 21.33 -18.32
N ASN A 66 -2.52 22.56 -18.13
CA ASN A 66 -1.37 22.88 -17.31
C ASN A 66 -1.85 23.46 -15.98
N ASN A 67 -1.38 22.86 -14.89
CA ASN A 67 -1.75 23.27 -13.55
C ASN A 67 -0.47 23.42 -12.73
N PHE A 68 -0.43 24.42 -11.86
CA PHE A 68 0.75 24.69 -11.03
C PHE A 68 0.35 25.03 -9.60
N ILE A 69 1.22 24.66 -8.69
CA ILE A 69 1.22 25.17 -7.31
C ILE A 69 2.63 25.70 -7.05
N PHE A 70 2.71 27.02 -6.83
CA PHE A 70 3.96 27.69 -6.48
C PHE A 70 3.92 28.15 -5.03
N SER A 71 5.08 28.21 -4.42
CA SER A 71 5.32 28.99 -3.22
C SER A 71 6.33 30.10 -3.51
N TYR A 72 6.07 31.28 -2.97
CA TYR A 72 6.95 32.44 -3.03
C TYR A 72 7.30 32.88 -1.62
N ASN A 73 8.57 32.87 -1.26
CA ASN A 73 9.02 33.40 0.03
C ASN A 73 9.30 34.90 -0.08
N VAL A 74 8.51 35.67 0.65
CA VAL A 74 8.58 37.14 0.59
C VAL A 74 9.91 37.69 1.13
N SER A 75 10.53 37.00 2.09
CA SER A 75 11.76 37.44 2.74
C SER A 75 13.01 37.17 1.90
N THR A 76 13.06 36.02 1.22
CA THR A 76 14.24 35.60 0.44
C THR A 76 14.06 35.83 -1.05
N GLY A 77 12.85 36.00 -1.54
CA GLY A 77 12.52 36.07 -2.96
C GLY A 77 12.52 34.72 -3.68
N ASP A 78 12.67 33.61 -2.94
CA ASP A 78 12.73 32.29 -3.51
C ASP A 78 11.38 31.84 -4.05
N VAL A 79 11.41 31.26 -5.25
CA VAL A 79 10.24 30.65 -5.89
C VAL A 79 10.43 29.14 -5.96
N VAL A 80 9.46 28.41 -5.42
CA VAL A 80 9.43 26.94 -5.54
C VAL A 80 8.16 26.51 -6.27
N GLN A 81 8.33 25.80 -7.37
CA GLN A 81 7.24 25.08 -8.02
C GLN A 81 7.05 23.75 -7.29
N LEU A 82 6.06 23.69 -6.41
CA LEU A 82 5.75 22.50 -5.62
C LEU A 82 5.16 21.38 -6.46
N ILE A 83 4.26 21.74 -7.39
CA ILE A 83 3.71 20.86 -8.40
C ILE A 83 3.58 21.65 -9.72
N GLY A 84 3.87 21.00 -10.83
CA GLY A 84 3.71 21.66 -12.13
C GLY A 84 4.07 20.76 -13.29
N THR A 85 3.98 21.32 -14.49
CA THR A 85 4.40 20.67 -15.72
C THR A 85 5.92 20.74 -15.84
N THR A 86 6.57 19.59 -15.92
CA THR A 86 7.99 19.44 -16.26
C THR A 86 8.12 18.76 -17.62
N LEU A 87 9.33 18.68 -18.17
CA LEU A 87 9.58 17.97 -19.43
C LEU A 87 9.17 16.48 -19.39
N THR A 88 9.12 15.89 -18.20
CA THR A 88 8.82 14.46 -17.99
C THR A 88 7.51 14.21 -17.27
N ASN A 89 6.82 15.25 -16.81
CA ASN A 89 5.62 15.14 -16.00
C ASN A 89 4.53 16.11 -16.47
N SER A 90 3.30 15.60 -16.55
CA SER A 90 2.10 16.41 -16.80
C SER A 90 1.38 16.67 -15.49
N SER A 91 0.94 17.89 -15.27
CA SER A 91 0.15 18.29 -14.09
C SER A 91 -1.36 18.27 -14.33
N SER A 92 -1.81 17.77 -15.48
CA SER A 92 -3.25 17.71 -15.84
C SER A 92 -4.08 16.91 -14.83
N TRP A 93 -3.47 15.95 -14.16
CA TRP A 93 -4.09 15.14 -13.08
C TRP A 93 -4.53 15.98 -11.87
N LEU A 94 -4.01 17.19 -11.69
CA LEU A 94 -4.53 18.14 -10.69
C LEU A 94 -5.99 18.54 -10.98
N ASN A 95 -6.40 18.46 -12.24
CA ASN A 95 -7.78 18.69 -12.70
C ASN A 95 -8.38 20.02 -12.17
N PHE A 96 -7.58 21.08 -12.11
CA PHE A 96 -8.04 22.41 -11.77
C PHE A 96 -8.87 23.03 -12.87
N SER A 97 -9.72 23.99 -12.52
CA SER A 97 -10.49 24.75 -13.50
C SER A 97 -10.71 26.19 -13.04
N LYS A 98 -10.62 27.14 -13.97
CA LYS A 98 -10.91 28.57 -13.73
C LYS A 98 -12.34 28.81 -13.24
N THR A 99 -13.26 27.87 -13.53
CA THR A 99 -14.65 27.93 -13.02
C THR A 99 -14.79 27.52 -11.56
N ASN A 100 -13.73 26.96 -10.98
CA ASN A 100 -13.70 26.44 -9.62
C ASN A 100 -12.54 27.05 -8.81
N PRO A 101 -12.69 28.32 -8.37
CA PRO A 101 -11.65 28.97 -7.57
C PRO A 101 -11.42 28.22 -6.26
N ILE A 102 -10.17 28.18 -5.83
CA ILE A 102 -9.76 27.54 -4.58
C ILE A 102 -9.79 28.59 -3.49
N ILE A 103 -10.78 28.50 -2.60
CA ILE A 103 -10.97 29.44 -1.49
C ILE A 103 -10.70 28.82 -0.12
N GLY A 104 -10.80 27.49 -0.03
CA GLY A 104 -10.49 26.73 1.18
C GLY A 104 -9.03 26.28 1.14
N ILE A 105 -8.10 27.08 1.67
CA ILE A 105 -6.66 26.80 1.72
C ILE A 105 -6.18 27.02 3.14
N ASN A 106 -5.46 26.06 3.69
CA ASN A 106 -4.85 26.16 5.01
C ASN A 106 -3.46 25.51 5.02
N VAL A 107 -2.60 26.01 5.85
CA VAL A 107 -1.30 25.40 6.15
C VAL A 107 -1.28 24.98 7.62
N LEU A 108 -0.91 23.75 7.87
CA LEU A 108 -0.65 23.20 9.21
C LEU A 108 0.73 22.59 9.23
N GLU A 109 1.65 23.20 9.98
CA GLU A 109 3.06 22.79 9.96
C GLU A 109 3.65 22.81 8.53
N ASN A 110 3.99 21.66 8.01
CA ASN A 110 4.52 21.48 6.64
C ASN A 110 3.48 20.96 5.65
N LEU A 111 2.22 20.92 6.02
CA LEU A 111 1.14 20.39 5.17
C LEU A 111 0.27 21.54 4.65
N LEU A 112 0.21 21.66 3.34
CA LEU A 112 -0.69 22.56 2.63
C LEU A 112 -1.96 21.78 2.25
N PHE A 113 -3.10 22.21 2.77
CA PHE A 113 -4.42 21.63 2.49
C PHE A 113 -5.22 22.56 1.59
N TRP A 114 -6.00 21.99 0.65
CA TRP A 114 -6.94 22.78 -0.16
C TRP A 114 -8.13 21.98 -0.65
N THR A 115 -9.17 22.70 -1.02
CA THR A 115 -10.36 22.16 -1.67
C THR A 115 -10.91 23.15 -2.71
N ASP A 116 -11.39 22.65 -3.84
CA ASP A 116 -11.83 23.41 -5.01
C ASP A 116 -13.28 23.12 -5.41
N ASN A 117 -14.01 22.37 -4.60
CA ASN A 117 -15.39 21.93 -4.91
C ASN A 117 -15.55 21.20 -6.26
N ARG A 118 -14.45 20.71 -6.82
CA ARG A 118 -14.40 19.93 -8.06
C ARG A 118 -13.79 18.56 -7.81
N ASN A 119 -12.66 18.55 -7.12
CA ASN A 119 -11.90 17.37 -6.76
C ASN A 119 -12.10 16.99 -5.30
N GLN A 120 -11.65 15.82 -4.92
CA GLN A 120 -11.54 15.46 -3.50
C GLN A 120 -10.59 16.43 -2.78
N PRO A 121 -10.80 16.68 -1.48
CA PRO A 121 -9.86 17.46 -0.67
C PRO A 121 -8.43 16.91 -0.79
N ARG A 122 -7.49 17.80 -0.89
CA ARG A 122 -6.09 17.49 -1.18
C ARG A 122 -5.16 18.10 -0.14
N LYS A 123 -4.00 17.48 -0.01
CA LYS A 123 -2.89 17.98 0.82
C LYS A 123 -1.56 17.62 0.19
N LEU A 124 -0.54 18.42 0.43
CA LEU A 124 0.85 18.08 0.10
C LEU A 124 1.77 18.45 1.26
N ASN A 125 2.89 17.75 1.35
CA ASN A 125 3.97 18.09 2.26
C ASN A 125 4.93 19.06 1.55
N ILE A 126 4.96 20.32 2.02
CA ILE A 126 5.74 21.41 1.44
C ILE A 126 7.24 21.10 1.51
N SER A 127 7.72 20.62 2.65
CA SER A 127 9.14 20.34 2.87
C SER A 127 9.62 19.18 1.97
N GLN A 128 8.82 18.14 1.77
CA GLN A 128 9.15 17.03 0.87
C GLN A 128 9.23 17.49 -0.58
N ALA A 129 8.26 18.30 -1.01
CA ALA A 129 8.26 18.88 -2.35
C ALA A 129 9.48 19.77 -2.57
N ALA A 130 9.79 20.67 -1.63
CA ALA A 130 10.91 21.58 -1.73
C ALA A 130 12.28 20.86 -1.67
N PHE A 131 12.41 19.82 -0.83
CA PHE A 131 13.66 19.06 -0.70
C PHE A 131 14.06 18.33 -2.00
N SER A 132 13.11 17.85 -2.76
CA SER A 132 13.35 17.15 -4.03
C SER A 132 13.45 18.08 -5.24
N ALA A 133 13.32 19.40 -5.04
CA ALA A 133 13.32 20.36 -6.12
C ALA A 133 14.73 20.62 -6.66
N THR A 134 14.84 20.79 -7.99
CA THR A 134 16.06 21.14 -8.68
C THR A 134 16.00 22.59 -9.18
N GLU A 135 17.12 23.32 -9.08
CA GLU A 135 17.19 24.70 -9.54
C GLU A 135 17.17 24.81 -11.05
N THR A 136 16.30 25.67 -11.56
CA THR A 136 16.24 26.06 -12.96
C THR A 136 16.04 27.58 -13.07
N THR A 137 16.31 28.18 -14.24
CA THR A 137 16.06 29.60 -14.46
C THR A 137 14.95 29.75 -15.49
N ILE A 138 13.85 30.40 -15.10
CA ILE A 138 12.72 30.71 -15.95
C ILE A 138 12.51 32.22 -15.97
N ALA A 139 12.46 32.82 -17.16
CA ALA A 139 12.31 34.27 -17.35
C ALA A 139 13.31 35.11 -16.55
N GLY A 140 14.53 34.60 -16.30
CA GLY A 140 15.57 35.27 -15.52
C GLY A 140 15.42 35.13 -14.00
N ILE A 141 14.41 34.42 -13.53
CA ILE A 141 14.16 34.14 -12.12
C ILE A 141 14.63 32.72 -11.80
N LYS A 142 15.33 32.55 -10.68
CA LYS A 142 15.64 31.21 -10.17
C LYS A 142 14.40 30.57 -9.58
N VAL A 143 14.09 29.39 -10.07
CA VAL A 143 12.94 28.60 -9.62
C VAL A 143 13.41 27.21 -9.24
N LEU A 144 13.01 26.75 -8.06
CA LEU A 144 13.18 25.37 -7.65
C LEU A 144 11.99 24.55 -8.13
N GLN A 145 12.19 23.60 -9.04
CA GLN A 145 11.13 22.74 -9.60
C GLN A 145 11.15 21.36 -8.96
N SER A 146 10.02 20.99 -8.35
CA SER A 146 9.83 19.69 -7.71
C SER A 146 9.22 18.67 -8.67
N ASN A 147 9.73 17.45 -8.58
CA ASN A 147 9.18 16.24 -9.22
C ASN A 147 8.66 15.24 -8.19
N TYR A 148 8.51 15.64 -6.94
CA TYR A 148 8.15 14.71 -5.87
C TYR A 148 6.74 14.13 -6.05
N TYR A 149 5.77 14.99 -6.36
CA TYR A 149 4.39 14.58 -6.61
C TYR A 149 4.11 14.45 -8.09
N THR A 150 3.66 13.26 -8.51
CA THR A 150 3.44 12.90 -9.92
C THR A 150 2.06 12.34 -10.20
N LEU A 151 1.31 11.96 -9.16
CA LEU A 151 -0.02 11.34 -9.25
C LEU A 151 -0.98 11.96 -8.22
N GLU A 152 -2.27 11.90 -8.53
CA GLU A 152 -3.34 12.42 -7.67
C GLU A 152 -3.39 11.72 -6.29
N GLU A 153 -3.18 10.42 -6.27
CA GLU A 153 -3.23 9.59 -5.08
C GLU A 153 -2.22 10.00 -4.02
N GLN A 154 -1.11 10.61 -4.46
CA GLN A 154 -0.04 11.05 -3.55
C GLN A 154 -0.43 12.28 -2.73
N ILE A 155 -1.34 13.10 -3.25
CA ILE A 155 -1.80 14.35 -2.62
C ILE A 155 -3.24 14.26 -2.09
N SER A 156 -3.94 13.16 -2.29
CA SER A 156 -5.29 12.98 -1.76
C SER A 156 -5.27 12.93 -0.22
N VAL A 157 -6.22 13.62 0.42
CA VAL A 157 -6.48 13.47 1.86
C VAL A 157 -7.03 12.07 2.12
N ALA A 158 -7.89 11.55 1.24
CA ALA A 158 -8.29 10.15 1.23
C ALA A 158 -7.16 9.30 0.66
N LYS A 159 -6.33 8.77 1.53
CA LYS A 159 -5.20 7.93 1.10
C LYS A 159 -5.68 6.62 0.49
N LEU A 160 -4.89 6.12 -0.49
CA LEU A 160 -5.08 4.78 -1.03
C LEU A 160 -5.11 3.77 0.11
N TYR A 161 -6.09 2.90 0.11
CA TYR A 161 -6.16 1.79 1.06
C TYR A 161 -6.12 0.45 0.31
N PRO A 162 -5.62 -0.60 0.95
CA PRO A 162 -5.61 -1.93 0.37
C PRO A 162 -7.04 -2.47 0.31
N TYR A 163 -7.56 -2.68 -0.88
CA TYR A 163 -8.91 -3.20 -1.10
C TYR A 163 -8.93 -4.71 -1.37
N GLU A 164 -7.80 -5.29 -1.75
CA GLU A 164 -7.66 -6.71 -1.96
C GLU A 164 -7.31 -7.44 -0.66
N CYS A 165 -7.96 -8.58 -0.44
CA CYS A 165 -7.65 -9.44 0.69
C CYS A 165 -6.31 -10.15 0.47
N ILE A 166 -5.59 -10.47 1.54
CA ILE A 166 -4.44 -11.38 1.49
C ILE A 166 -4.89 -12.71 0.88
N ASN A 167 -4.13 -13.19 -0.07
CA ASN A 167 -4.42 -14.44 -0.74
C ASN A 167 -3.80 -15.62 0.03
N LEU A 168 -4.63 -16.58 0.41
CA LEU A 168 -4.20 -17.81 1.09
C LEU A 168 -4.08 -19.01 0.13
N TYR A 169 -4.28 -18.76 -1.16
CA TYR A 169 -4.22 -19.77 -2.20
C TYR A 169 -3.53 -19.21 -3.42
N ARG A 170 -2.59 -19.93 -3.96
CA ARG A 170 -1.86 -19.52 -5.16
C ARG A 170 -2.70 -19.81 -6.40
N SER A 171 -2.90 -18.79 -7.22
CA SER A 171 -3.48 -18.95 -8.56
C SER A 171 -2.48 -19.60 -9.50
N ASN A 172 -2.96 -20.47 -10.38
CA ASN A 172 -2.14 -21.06 -11.44
C ASN A 172 -1.91 -20.14 -12.64
N GLY A 173 -2.41 -18.90 -12.59
CA GLY A 173 -2.30 -17.92 -13.67
C GLY A 173 -3.28 -18.09 -14.82
N GLU A 174 -4.21 -19.05 -14.76
CA GLU A 174 -5.27 -19.20 -15.75
C GLU A 174 -6.37 -18.14 -15.56
N ASN A 175 -7.12 -17.88 -16.62
CA ASN A 175 -8.28 -16.98 -16.59
C ASN A 175 -9.56 -17.74 -16.98
N PRO A 176 -10.52 -17.99 -16.07
CA PRO A 176 -10.54 -17.56 -14.67
C PRO A 176 -9.46 -18.26 -13.81
N PRO A 177 -8.94 -17.61 -12.78
CA PRO A 177 -7.89 -18.16 -11.95
C PRO A 177 -8.36 -19.42 -11.20
N VAL A 178 -7.58 -20.48 -11.28
CA VAL A 178 -7.78 -21.68 -10.48
C VAL A 178 -6.79 -21.67 -9.32
N TYR A 179 -7.30 -21.71 -8.11
CA TYR A 179 -6.48 -21.74 -6.90
C TYR A 179 -6.10 -23.19 -6.60
N SER A 180 -4.91 -23.60 -7.03
CA SER A 180 -4.49 -25.01 -7.02
C SER A 180 -3.71 -25.42 -5.76
N THR A 181 -3.13 -24.46 -5.03
CA THR A 181 -2.23 -24.76 -3.92
C THR A 181 -2.63 -23.98 -2.68
N SER A 182 -3.01 -24.69 -1.62
CA SER A 182 -3.19 -24.09 -0.30
C SER A 182 -1.86 -23.59 0.24
N MET A 183 -1.87 -22.37 0.80
CA MET A 183 -0.73 -21.80 1.53
C MET A 183 -0.80 -22.07 3.03
N LEU A 184 -1.74 -22.89 3.45
CA LEU A 184 -1.86 -23.42 4.81
C LEU A 184 -1.06 -24.71 4.91
N ASP A 185 -0.23 -24.84 5.95
CA ASP A 185 0.62 -26.00 6.12
C ASP A 185 0.68 -26.45 7.60
N VAL A 186 1.10 -27.70 7.78
CA VAL A 186 1.35 -28.31 9.08
C VAL A 186 2.79 -28.77 9.12
N VAL A 187 3.63 -28.05 9.83
CA VAL A 187 5.04 -28.43 10.02
C VAL A 187 5.23 -29.10 11.36
N SER A 188 5.97 -30.21 11.35
CA SER A 188 6.20 -31.01 12.57
C SER A 188 7.25 -30.42 13.50
N GLN A 189 8.13 -29.54 12.98
CA GLN A 189 9.19 -28.90 13.77
C GLN A 189 9.43 -27.48 13.29
N TYR A 190 9.54 -26.55 14.23
CA TYR A 190 10.14 -25.24 13.99
C TYR A 190 11.65 -25.37 14.23
N LEU A 191 12.36 -25.79 13.20
CA LEU A 191 13.81 -25.74 13.26
C LEU A 191 14.27 -24.30 13.12
N PRO A 192 15.24 -23.83 13.90
CA PRO A 192 15.93 -22.60 13.60
C PRO A 192 16.40 -22.70 12.15
N ASN A 193 16.02 -21.73 11.34
CA ASN A 193 16.26 -21.71 9.92
C ASN A 193 17.77 -21.71 9.64
N GLY A 194 18.32 -22.86 9.39
CA GLY A 194 19.70 -23.03 9.02
C GLY A 194 19.87 -24.35 8.28
N GLY A 195 20.78 -24.37 7.34
CA GLY A 195 21.00 -25.54 6.53
C GLY A 195 22.37 -25.54 5.86
N LEU A 196 22.68 -26.64 5.25
CA LEU A 196 23.85 -26.82 4.40
C LEU A 196 23.35 -27.21 3.01
N GLY A 197 24.12 -26.85 1.98
CA GLY A 197 23.86 -27.30 0.64
C GLY A 197 25.13 -27.20 -0.21
N SER A 198 25.28 -28.06 -1.21
CA SER A 198 26.40 -28.02 -2.12
C SER A 198 26.03 -27.35 -3.44
N THR A 199 26.90 -26.53 -3.94
CA THR A 199 26.72 -25.85 -5.23
C THR A 199 26.76 -26.82 -6.39
N ASN A 200 25.93 -26.58 -7.40
CA ASN A 200 25.97 -27.24 -8.69
C ASN A 200 26.59 -26.32 -9.74
N GLY A 201 27.86 -26.53 -10.02
CA GLY A 201 28.64 -25.67 -10.90
C GLY A 201 29.30 -24.49 -10.17
N SER A 202 30.34 -23.95 -10.81
CA SER A 202 31.02 -22.72 -10.37
C SER A 202 30.41 -21.50 -11.06
N GLY A 203 30.48 -20.36 -10.42
CA GLY A 203 29.95 -19.13 -10.99
C GLY A 203 30.23 -17.88 -10.16
N THR A 204 29.81 -16.76 -10.71
CA THR A 204 29.81 -15.46 -10.03
C THR A 204 28.50 -14.75 -10.34
N GLY A 205 27.82 -14.23 -9.34
CA GLY A 205 26.54 -13.54 -9.50
C GLY A 205 25.72 -13.52 -8.22
N THR A 206 24.46 -13.19 -8.37
CA THR A 206 23.50 -13.18 -7.26
C THR A 206 22.67 -14.46 -7.17
N ILE A 207 22.73 -15.36 -8.15
CA ILE A 207 21.95 -16.60 -8.15
C ILE A 207 22.92 -17.79 -8.10
N VAL A 208 22.88 -18.53 -7.02
CA VAL A 208 23.64 -19.76 -6.82
C VAL A 208 22.71 -20.97 -6.92
N ASN A 209 23.09 -21.96 -7.68
CA ASN A 209 22.37 -23.23 -7.81
C ASN A 209 22.88 -24.24 -6.77
N ILE A 210 21.97 -24.69 -5.92
CA ILE A 210 22.22 -25.66 -4.85
C ILE A 210 21.60 -27.00 -5.26
N LEU A 211 22.35 -28.07 -5.18
CA LEU A 211 21.84 -29.44 -5.41
C LEU A 211 20.76 -29.76 -4.36
N ASP A 212 19.56 -30.06 -4.80
CA ASP A 212 18.44 -30.33 -3.90
C ASP A 212 18.69 -31.53 -3.00
N SER A 213 19.34 -32.57 -3.52
CA SER A 213 19.75 -33.76 -2.78
C SER A 213 20.85 -33.53 -1.72
N SER A 214 21.58 -32.42 -1.80
CA SER A 214 22.62 -32.06 -0.83
C SER A 214 22.12 -31.23 0.34
N ILE A 215 20.88 -30.75 0.26
CA ILE A 215 20.33 -29.83 1.25
C ILE A 215 20.04 -30.60 2.55
N GLN A 216 20.71 -30.16 3.61
CA GLN A 216 20.44 -30.58 4.98
C GLN A 216 19.90 -29.38 5.76
N GLY A 217 18.74 -29.53 6.38
CA GLY A 217 18.06 -28.43 7.03
C GLY A 217 17.22 -27.59 6.06
N GLN A 218 17.07 -26.31 6.35
CA GLN A 218 16.23 -25.40 5.55
C GLN A 218 17.04 -24.21 5.04
N ILE A 219 16.79 -23.83 3.79
CA ILE A 219 17.28 -22.58 3.22
C ILE A 219 16.10 -21.62 3.16
N THR A 220 16.17 -20.53 3.93
CA THR A 220 15.08 -19.57 4.02
C THR A 220 15.54 -18.16 3.68
N PRO A 221 14.67 -17.33 3.10
CA PRO A 221 14.94 -15.90 2.96
C PRO A 221 15.32 -15.27 4.30
N GLY A 222 16.29 -14.35 4.27
CA GLY A 222 16.85 -13.71 5.47
C GLY A 222 18.01 -14.49 6.14
N ALA A 223 18.22 -15.78 5.81
CA ALA A 223 19.37 -16.54 6.31
C ALA A 223 20.68 -15.91 5.83
N THR A 224 21.65 -15.77 6.73
CA THR A 224 23.01 -15.34 6.33
C THR A 224 23.76 -16.49 5.68
N VAL A 225 24.50 -16.18 4.63
CA VAL A 225 25.19 -17.16 3.80
C VAL A 225 26.70 -17.07 4.03
N SER A 226 27.33 -18.22 4.25
CA SER A 226 28.77 -18.30 4.39
C SER A 226 29.33 -19.56 3.71
N SER A 227 30.48 -19.42 3.06
CA SER A 227 31.26 -20.52 2.52
C SER A 227 32.72 -20.10 2.40
N THR A 228 33.57 -20.94 1.79
CA THR A 228 34.97 -20.62 1.58
C THR A 228 35.15 -19.38 0.69
N ASN A 229 34.28 -19.20 -0.31
CA ASN A 229 34.40 -18.14 -1.30
C ASN A 229 33.33 -17.03 -1.10
N ILE A 230 32.29 -17.31 -0.33
CA ILE A 230 31.25 -16.32 -0.01
C ILE A 230 31.55 -15.75 1.37
N VAL A 231 32.11 -14.54 1.39
CA VAL A 231 32.49 -13.83 2.63
C VAL A 231 31.81 -12.49 2.71
N GLY A 232 31.20 -12.21 3.86
CA GLY A 232 30.53 -10.92 4.14
C GLY A 232 29.09 -11.11 4.61
N PRO A 233 28.40 -10.00 4.89
CA PRO A 233 27.01 -10.04 5.37
C PRO A 233 26.05 -10.25 4.17
N ILE A 234 26.11 -11.44 3.58
CA ILE A 234 25.27 -11.81 2.44
C ILE A 234 24.10 -12.62 2.97
N THR A 235 22.89 -12.30 2.53
CA THR A 235 21.67 -12.97 2.94
C THR A 235 20.96 -13.60 1.75
N VAL A 236 20.13 -14.60 2.03
CA VAL A 236 19.22 -15.20 1.05
C VAL A 236 18.05 -14.25 0.81
N VAL A 237 17.80 -13.88 -0.43
CA VAL A 237 16.65 -13.07 -0.86
C VAL A 237 15.46 -13.96 -1.20
N SER A 238 15.70 -15.02 -1.99
CA SER A 238 14.66 -15.95 -2.39
C SER A 238 15.24 -17.35 -2.68
N VAL A 239 14.37 -18.35 -2.60
CA VAL A 239 14.70 -19.75 -2.89
C VAL A 239 13.71 -20.29 -3.90
N GLY A 240 14.20 -20.74 -5.03
CA GLY A 240 13.41 -21.35 -6.10
C GLY A 240 12.94 -22.77 -5.77
N ALA A 241 11.92 -23.23 -6.48
CA ALA A 241 11.52 -24.64 -6.46
C ALA A 241 12.62 -25.52 -7.10
N PRO A 242 12.76 -26.79 -6.69
CA PRO A 242 13.69 -27.70 -7.32
C PRO A 242 13.34 -27.90 -8.80
N SER A 243 14.34 -27.82 -9.68
CA SER A 243 14.17 -27.97 -11.12
C SER A 243 15.39 -28.65 -11.76
N GLY A 244 15.18 -29.30 -12.90
CA GLY A 244 16.23 -29.97 -13.66
C GLY A 244 16.56 -31.40 -13.20
N ASN A 245 17.55 -32.01 -13.85
CA ASN A 245 18.08 -33.32 -13.49
C ASN A 245 19.63 -33.32 -13.64
N PRO A 246 20.42 -33.31 -12.54
CA PRO A 246 19.94 -33.38 -11.15
C PRO A 246 19.13 -32.16 -10.73
N ALA A 247 18.19 -32.34 -9.78
CA ALA A 247 17.38 -31.25 -9.29
C ALA A 247 18.24 -30.24 -8.53
N VAL A 248 18.08 -28.97 -8.86
CA VAL A 248 18.76 -27.83 -8.21
C VAL A 248 17.74 -26.78 -7.77
N ARG A 249 18.07 -26.08 -6.69
CA ARG A 249 17.35 -24.88 -6.26
C ARG A 249 18.17 -23.65 -6.58
N ALA A 250 17.58 -22.71 -7.27
CA ALA A 250 18.15 -21.40 -7.48
C ALA A 250 17.97 -20.56 -6.21
N VAL A 251 19.06 -20.25 -5.54
CA VAL A 251 19.06 -19.38 -4.34
C VAL A 251 19.57 -18.01 -4.75
N THR A 252 18.73 -17.00 -4.57
CA THR A 252 19.10 -15.60 -4.86
C THR A 252 19.72 -14.98 -3.61
N LEU A 253 20.89 -14.39 -3.77
CA LEU A 253 21.66 -13.72 -2.73
C LEU A 253 21.46 -12.21 -2.79
N SER A 254 21.61 -11.53 -1.66
CA SER A 254 21.48 -10.07 -1.55
C SER A 254 22.57 -9.29 -2.27
N SER A 255 23.72 -9.93 -2.55
CA SER A 255 24.81 -9.33 -3.32
C SER A 255 25.53 -10.38 -4.17
N SER A 256 26.24 -9.90 -5.20
CA SER A 256 27.01 -10.76 -6.09
C SER A 256 28.17 -11.41 -5.33
N SER A 257 28.34 -12.71 -5.51
CA SER A 257 29.37 -13.54 -4.89
C SER A 257 29.95 -14.52 -5.90
N SER A 258 31.06 -15.12 -5.59
CA SER A 258 31.64 -16.19 -6.38
C SER A 258 31.67 -17.52 -5.60
N TRP A 259 31.53 -18.62 -6.31
CA TRP A 259 31.53 -19.96 -5.73
C TRP A 259 32.17 -20.97 -6.70
N THR A 260 32.64 -22.05 -6.14
CA THR A 260 33.18 -23.18 -6.91
C THR A 260 32.16 -24.33 -6.98
N ASN A 261 32.41 -25.28 -7.89
CA ASN A 261 31.55 -26.47 -7.98
C ASN A 261 31.75 -27.38 -6.75
N ASN A 262 30.62 -27.94 -6.25
CA ASN A 262 30.56 -28.76 -5.05
C ASN A 262 31.05 -28.05 -3.76
N GLU A 263 31.02 -26.73 -3.74
CA GLU A 263 31.32 -25.97 -2.54
C GLU A 263 30.16 -26.10 -1.54
N THR A 264 30.50 -26.39 -0.29
CA THR A 264 29.49 -26.41 0.78
C THR A 264 29.16 -24.99 1.23
N ILE A 265 27.93 -24.61 1.05
CA ILE A 265 27.37 -23.33 1.54
C ILE A 265 26.62 -23.60 2.83
N THR A 266 26.92 -22.82 3.85
CA THR A 266 26.23 -22.81 5.11
C THR A 266 25.22 -21.65 5.09
N PHE A 267 23.96 -21.99 5.34
CA PHE A 267 22.88 -21.05 5.54
C PHE A 267 22.63 -20.96 7.04
N ASN A 268 23.07 -19.88 7.66
CA ASN A 268 22.87 -19.68 9.08
C ASN A 268 21.44 -19.22 9.36
N ALA A 269 20.96 -19.48 10.56
CA ALA A 269 19.65 -19.04 10.99
C ALA A 269 19.44 -17.54 10.70
N ASN A 270 18.23 -17.19 10.33
CA ASN A 270 17.85 -15.79 10.18
C ASN A 270 18.19 -15.07 11.50
N PRO A 271 18.97 -13.96 11.49
CA PRO A 271 19.31 -13.21 12.69
C PRO A 271 18.05 -12.63 13.40
N ASP A 272 16.94 -12.48 12.68
CA ASP A 272 15.66 -12.09 13.24
C ASP A 272 14.92 -13.27 13.91
N TYR A 273 15.49 -14.49 13.86
CA TYR A 273 14.94 -15.62 14.57
C TYR A 273 15.32 -15.51 16.04
N ASP A 274 14.32 -15.28 16.88
CA ASP A 274 14.50 -15.21 18.31
C ASP A 274 14.51 -16.63 18.90
N VAL A 275 15.67 -17.06 19.37
CA VAL A 275 15.86 -18.39 19.96
C VAL A 275 15.10 -18.52 21.28
N GLU A 276 14.89 -17.41 22.00
CA GLU A 276 14.15 -17.41 23.26
C GLU A 276 12.63 -17.46 23.04
N TYR A 277 12.19 -17.03 21.85
CA TYR A 277 10.78 -17.04 21.44
C TYR A 277 10.58 -17.75 20.10
N PRO A 278 10.93 -19.05 20.01
CA PRO A 278 10.60 -19.83 18.83
C PRO A 278 9.08 -19.86 18.67
N GLY A 279 8.58 -19.92 17.45
CA GLY A 279 7.14 -20.04 17.22
C GLY A 279 6.57 -21.24 17.98
N ASP A 280 5.39 -21.09 18.56
CA ASP A 280 4.69 -22.18 19.24
C ASP A 280 3.83 -22.95 18.23
N PRO A 281 4.14 -24.22 17.92
CA PRO A 281 3.36 -25.03 16.99
C PRO A 281 1.89 -25.17 17.40
N ASP A 282 1.60 -25.13 18.68
CA ASP A 282 0.27 -25.30 19.24
C ASP A 282 -0.48 -23.96 19.41
N TYR A 283 0.16 -22.82 19.14
CA TYR A 283 -0.43 -21.50 19.37
C TYR A 283 -1.79 -21.31 18.66
N LEU A 284 -1.93 -21.81 17.44
CA LEU A 284 -3.17 -21.72 16.66
C LEU A 284 -4.15 -22.86 16.92
N ARG A 285 -3.80 -23.87 17.73
CA ARG A 285 -4.58 -25.09 17.93
C ARG A 285 -6.03 -24.84 18.35
N SER A 286 -6.23 -23.87 19.24
CA SER A 286 -7.56 -23.46 19.72
C SER A 286 -8.04 -22.14 19.14
N LYS A 287 -7.41 -21.65 18.07
CA LYS A 287 -7.65 -20.30 17.53
C LYS A 287 -7.95 -20.32 16.05
N PHE A 288 -8.75 -19.35 15.63
CA PHE A 288 -9.08 -19.12 14.24
C PHE A 288 -8.53 -17.74 13.84
N ALA A 289 -7.30 -17.74 13.37
CA ALA A 289 -6.61 -16.55 12.95
C ALA A 289 -7.12 -16.00 11.63
N ARG A 290 -7.22 -14.68 11.52
CA ARG A 290 -7.51 -13.94 10.31
C ARG A 290 -6.41 -12.91 10.12
N PHE A 291 -6.02 -12.67 8.87
CA PHE A 291 -4.96 -11.75 8.52
C PHE A 291 -5.48 -10.61 7.68
N SER A 292 -4.82 -9.48 7.81
CA SER A 292 -5.04 -8.29 7.01
C SER A 292 -3.72 -7.54 6.86
N TYR A 293 -3.72 -6.43 6.18
CA TYR A 293 -2.56 -5.54 6.08
C TYR A 293 -3.01 -4.10 5.92
N ARG A 294 -2.09 -3.17 6.13
CA ARG A 294 -2.28 -1.75 5.90
C ARG A 294 -1.00 -1.11 5.44
N TYR A 295 -1.12 0.03 4.81
CA TYR A 295 0.02 0.83 4.37
C TYR A 295 0.35 1.93 5.39
N LYS A 296 1.64 2.25 5.49
CA LYS A 296 2.13 3.46 6.12
C LYS A 296 2.81 4.32 5.05
N PHE A 297 2.43 5.57 4.98
CA PHE A 297 2.92 6.52 4.00
C PHE A 297 4.11 7.32 4.54
N THR A 298 4.84 7.99 3.62
CA THR A 298 6.01 8.81 3.96
C THR A 298 5.69 10.00 4.86
N ASP A 299 4.43 10.44 4.91
CA ASP A 299 3.94 11.47 5.82
C ASP A 299 3.55 10.94 7.22
N GLY A 300 3.82 9.66 7.49
CA GLY A 300 3.53 9.01 8.76
C GLY A 300 2.09 8.54 8.95
N GLU A 301 1.21 8.77 7.99
CA GLU A 301 -0.18 8.30 8.04
C GLU A 301 -0.31 6.82 7.72
N TYR A 302 -1.33 6.20 8.29
CA TYR A 302 -1.70 4.82 8.00
C TYR A 302 -2.98 4.77 7.17
N SER A 303 -3.04 3.85 6.22
CA SER A 303 -4.28 3.52 5.53
C SER A 303 -5.28 2.80 6.45
N PRO A 304 -6.58 2.74 6.08
CA PRO A 304 -7.47 1.71 6.59
C PRO A 304 -6.93 0.30 6.34
N PHE A 305 -7.52 -0.70 7.00
CA PHE A 305 -7.14 -2.08 6.82
C PHE A 305 -7.68 -2.65 5.52
N ALA A 306 -6.94 -3.59 4.91
CA ALA A 306 -7.48 -4.49 3.91
C ALA A 306 -8.62 -5.33 4.51
N PRO A 307 -9.51 -5.89 3.69
CA PRO A 307 -10.42 -6.92 4.17
C PRO A 307 -9.66 -8.06 4.85
N PHE A 308 -10.17 -8.52 6.00
CA PHE A 308 -9.58 -9.67 6.67
C PHE A 308 -9.82 -10.94 5.88
N THR A 309 -8.83 -11.82 5.87
CA THR A 309 -8.95 -13.16 5.30
C THR A 309 -10.06 -13.97 5.99
N GLN A 310 -10.46 -15.04 5.37
CA GLN A 310 -11.16 -16.11 6.09
C GLN A 310 -10.26 -16.65 7.20
N ALA A 311 -10.88 -17.32 8.19
CA ALA A 311 -10.09 -17.96 9.23
C ALA A 311 -9.19 -19.03 8.62
N VAL A 312 -7.91 -19.02 8.97
CA VAL A 312 -6.98 -20.07 8.56
C VAL A 312 -7.24 -21.32 9.38
N PHE A 313 -7.58 -22.41 8.70
CA PHE A 313 -8.08 -23.58 9.37
C PHE A 313 -7.84 -24.87 8.58
N ILE A 314 -7.19 -25.83 9.22
CA ILE A 314 -7.16 -27.23 8.81
C ILE A 314 -7.75 -28.05 9.94
N PRO A 315 -8.93 -28.68 9.76
CA PRO A 315 -9.63 -29.31 10.85
C PRO A 315 -8.92 -30.56 11.36
N GLN A 316 -8.90 -30.72 12.68
CA GLN A 316 -8.63 -31.97 13.35
C GLN A 316 -9.64 -32.16 14.46
N GLN A 317 -10.31 -33.28 14.48
CA GLN A 317 -11.13 -33.69 15.60
C GLN A 317 -10.28 -34.48 16.61
N ASP A 318 -10.28 -34.04 17.86
CA ASP A 318 -9.52 -34.66 18.96
C ASP A 318 -10.49 -35.10 20.06
N GLY A 319 -11.45 -35.92 19.70
CA GLY A 319 -12.48 -36.41 20.61
C GLY A 319 -13.72 -36.92 19.88
N TYR A 320 -14.71 -37.30 20.67
CA TYR A 320 -15.97 -37.83 20.18
C TYR A 320 -17.13 -36.95 20.64
N PHE A 321 -18.17 -36.84 19.82
CA PHE A 321 -19.40 -36.17 20.22
C PHE A 321 -20.11 -36.98 21.29
N LEU A 322 -20.62 -36.31 22.30
CA LEU A 322 -21.56 -36.86 23.21
C LEU A 322 -22.93 -37.02 22.50
N SER A 323 -23.70 -38.03 22.87
CA SER A 323 -25.05 -38.22 22.38
C SER A 323 -25.90 -36.97 22.63
N GLY A 324 -26.47 -36.40 21.57
CA GLY A 324 -27.27 -35.19 21.61
C GLY A 324 -26.68 -33.98 20.91
N ASP A 325 -25.37 -34.01 20.55
CA ASP A 325 -24.68 -32.91 19.88
C ASP A 325 -24.69 -33.03 18.33
N GLU A 326 -25.39 -34.00 17.79
CA GLU A 326 -25.43 -34.32 16.35
C GLU A 326 -26.04 -33.19 15.52
N GLU A 327 -27.01 -32.47 16.08
CA GLU A 327 -27.65 -31.34 15.38
C GLU A 327 -26.69 -30.14 15.25
N ASP A 328 -25.94 -29.83 16.28
CA ASP A 328 -24.93 -28.77 16.24
C ASP A 328 -23.80 -29.14 15.28
N THR A 329 -23.37 -30.37 15.26
CA THR A 329 -22.38 -30.91 14.33
C THR A 329 -22.85 -30.78 12.87
N PHE A 330 -24.11 -31.00 12.62
CA PHE A 330 -24.69 -30.88 11.26
C PHE A 330 -24.81 -29.41 10.83
N ARG A 331 -25.02 -28.49 11.76
CA ARG A 331 -25.26 -27.08 11.49
C ARG A 331 -23.99 -26.22 11.48
N SER A 332 -22.95 -26.64 12.18
CA SER A 332 -21.72 -25.87 12.38
C SER A 332 -20.53 -26.54 11.69
N THR A 333 -19.65 -25.71 11.12
CA THR A 333 -18.35 -26.16 10.59
C THR A 333 -17.34 -26.38 11.72
N VAL A 334 -17.56 -25.71 12.86
CA VAL A 334 -16.74 -25.81 14.06
C VAL A 334 -17.59 -26.47 15.13
N VAL A 335 -17.15 -27.60 15.61
CA VAL A 335 -17.85 -28.43 16.60
C VAL A 335 -16.96 -28.64 17.82
N ASN A 336 -17.55 -29.13 18.92
CA ASN A 336 -16.80 -29.49 20.11
C ASN A 336 -15.65 -30.45 19.77
N PHE A 337 -14.50 -30.30 20.42
CA PHE A 337 -13.27 -31.09 20.20
C PHE A 337 -12.59 -30.87 18.83
N MET A 338 -13.04 -29.92 18.05
CA MET A 338 -12.35 -29.55 16.82
C MET A 338 -11.15 -28.65 17.14
N GLN A 339 -10.03 -28.99 16.56
CA GLN A 339 -8.78 -28.26 16.70
C GLN A 339 -8.28 -27.81 15.33
N ASN A 340 -7.48 -26.76 15.34
CA ASN A 340 -6.81 -26.25 14.16
C ASN A 340 -5.41 -26.86 14.07
N LYS A 341 -5.13 -27.56 13.00
CA LYS A 341 -3.77 -28.11 12.73
C LYS A 341 -2.80 -27.11 12.13
N VAL A 342 -3.31 -25.97 11.59
CA VAL A 342 -2.45 -25.01 10.93
C VAL A 342 -1.45 -24.44 11.90
N ASN A 343 -0.18 -24.51 11.52
CA ASN A 343 0.89 -23.87 12.27
C ASN A 343 1.87 -23.10 11.38
N LYS A 344 1.68 -23.14 10.06
CA LYS A 344 2.41 -22.36 9.07
C LYS A 344 1.44 -21.83 8.03
N VAL A 345 1.55 -20.55 7.73
CA VAL A 345 0.72 -19.89 6.72
C VAL A 345 1.62 -19.03 5.84
N ILE A 346 1.46 -19.12 4.54
CA ILE A 346 2.09 -18.20 3.60
C ILE A 346 1.05 -17.15 3.23
N LEU A 347 1.30 -15.92 3.61
CA LEU A 347 0.44 -14.77 3.32
C LEU A 347 0.90 -14.14 2.01
N ASN A 348 0.15 -14.32 0.94
CA ASN A 348 0.40 -13.68 -0.33
C ASN A 348 -0.31 -12.32 -0.35
N ILE A 349 0.47 -11.24 -0.13
CA ILE A 349 -0.02 -9.88 0.03
C ILE A 349 0.07 -9.18 -1.32
N PRO A 350 -1.06 -8.77 -1.93
CA PRO A 350 -1.06 -8.06 -3.19
C PRO A 350 -0.54 -6.62 -3.02
N LEU A 351 0.22 -6.16 -4.00
CA LEU A 351 0.73 -4.79 -4.05
C LEU A 351 0.00 -4.01 -5.14
N PRO A 352 -0.33 -2.72 -4.91
CA PRO A 352 -1.07 -1.91 -5.87
C PRO A 352 -0.25 -1.53 -7.12
N SER A 353 1.07 -1.64 -7.04
CA SER A 353 2.02 -1.32 -8.10
C SER A 353 3.34 -2.01 -7.84
N THR A 354 4.14 -2.15 -8.88
CA THR A 354 5.52 -2.67 -8.77
C THR A 354 6.48 -1.70 -8.06
N ASN A 355 6.12 -0.43 -7.97
CA ASN A 355 6.93 0.63 -7.35
C ASN A 355 6.11 1.43 -6.34
N ILE A 356 5.64 0.78 -5.29
CA ILE A 356 4.70 1.37 -4.30
C ILE A 356 5.23 2.63 -3.60
N SER A 357 6.55 2.74 -3.44
CA SER A 357 7.17 3.93 -2.83
C SER A 357 7.11 5.14 -3.75
N THR A 358 7.40 4.95 -5.03
CA THR A 358 7.38 6.05 -6.02
C THR A 358 5.96 6.44 -6.36
N ASP A 359 5.09 5.45 -6.66
CA ASP A 359 3.75 5.68 -7.19
C ASP A 359 2.78 6.16 -6.12
N TYR A 360 2.85 5.58 -4.92
CA TYR A 360 1.88 5.86 -3.84
C TYR A 360 2.49 6.42 -2.56
N LYS A 361 3.82 6.61 -2.52
CA LYS A 361 4.54 7.07 -1.31
C LYS A 361 4.37 6.15 -0.10
N ILE A 362 4.20 4.84 -0.35
CA ILE A 362 4.12 3.83 0.70
C ILE A 362 5.53 3.50 1.18
N GLN A 363 5.76 3.61 2.48
CA GLN A 363 7.04 3.37 3.14
C GLN A 363 7.12 2.00 3.79
N GLU A 364 6.03 1.58 4.43
CA GLU A 364 5.96 0.35 5.20
C GLU A 364 4.60 -0.34 4.98
N ILE A 365 4.59 -1.66 5.16
CA ILE A 365 3.37 -2.48 5.17
C ILE A 365 3.29 -3.20 6.50
N ASP A 366 2.29 -2.89 7.31
CA ASP A 366 2.00 -3.63 8.53
C ASP A 366 1.14 -4.85 8.20
N ILE A 367 1.58 -6.03 8.63
CA ILE A 367 0.80 -7.26 8.58
C ILE A 367 0.00 -7.37 9.89
N LEU A 368 -1.30 -7.57 9.75
CA LEU A 368 -2.23 -7.55 10.86
C LEU A 368 -2.78 -8.95 11.15
N TYR A 369 -2.94 -9.24 12.42
CA TYR A 369 -3.50 -10.49 12.94
C TYR A 369 -4.72 -10.19 13.81
N LYS A 370 -5.74 -11.00 13.67
CA LYS A 370 -6.96 -10.96 14.48
C LYS A 370 -7.46 -12.38 14.74
N GLU A 371 -7.89 -12.67 15.96
CA GLU A 371 -8.66 -13.88 16.25
C GLU A 371 -10.13 -13.67 15.85
N SER A 372 -10.79 -14.70 15.34
CA SER A 372 -12.15 -14.58 14.80
C SER A 372 -13.18 -14.14 15.83
N ASP A 373 -12.99 -14.53 17.08
CA ASP A 373 -13.82 -14.22 18.24
C ASP A 373 -13.30 -12.99 19.01
N GLY A 374 -12.09 -12.51 18.69
CA GLY A 374 -11.45 -11.35 19.32
C GLY A 374 -11.80 -10.02 18.66
N LEU A 375 -11.83 -8.95 19.43
CA LEU A 375 -11.93 -7.58 18.91
C LEU A 375 -10.56 -6.95 18.65
N ALA A 376 -9.54 -7.43 19.35
CA ALA A 376 -8.19 -6.90 19.26
C ALA A 376 -7.55 -7.21 17.90
N VAL A 377 -6.96 -6.20 17.29
CA VAL A 377 -6.11 -6.34 16.12
C VAL A 377 -4.68 -6.09 16.54
N THR A 378 -3.79 -6.97 16.17
CA THR A 378 -2.37 -6.89 16.50
C THR A 378 -1.53 -6.78 15.24
N VAL A 379 -0.41 -6.10 15.34
CA VAL A 379 0.60 -6.08 14.29
C VAL A 379 1.50 -7.29 14.48
N LEU A 380 1.53 -8.12 13.46
CA LEU A 380 2.35 -9.32 13.43
C LEU A 380 3.80 -8.96 13.05
N ASP A 381 3.92 -8.14 12.01
CA ASP A 381 5.21 -7.69 11.48
C ASP A 381 5.04 -6.42 10.65
N THR A 382 6.15 -5.74 10.38
CA THR A 382 6.20 -4.54 9.54
C THR A 382 7.25 -4.73 8.46
N ILE A 383 6.84 -4.75 7.21
CA ILE A 383 7.73 -4.89 6.05
C ILE A 383 8.10 -3.49 5.54
N LEU A 384 9.39 -3.18 5.53
CA LEU A 384 9.91 -1.94 4.96
C LEU A 384 9.92 -2.03 3.43
N ASN A 385 9.60 -0.94 2.74
CA ASN A 385 9.68 -0.88 1.28
C ASN A 385 11.10 -1.23 0.77
N SER A 386 12.15 -0.86 1.50
CA SER A 386 13.54 -1.18 1.15
C SER A 386 13.86 -2.69 1.14
N SER A 387 13.04 -3.51 1.80
CA SER A 387 13.19 -4.97 1.84
C SER A 387 12.32 -5.69 0.80
N LEU A 388 11.53 -4.95 0.01
CA LEU A 388 10.69 -5.53 -1.02
C LEU A 388 11.50 -5.94 -2.25
N PRO A 389 11.14 -7.05 -2.91
CA PRO A 389 11.71 -7.40 -4.20
C PRO A 389 11.38 -6.32 -5.25
N ASN A 390 12.34 -5.99 -6.09
CA ASN A 390 12.12 -5.06 -7.21
C ASN A 390 11.04 -5.60 -8.17
N ASN A 391 10.13 -4.73 -8.58
CA ASN A 391 9.05 -5.06 -9.52
C ASN A 391 8.13 -6.20 -9.05
N ALA A 392 7.91 -6.33 -7.76
CA ALA A 392 6.98 -7.32 -7.22
C ALA A 392 5.53 -6.81 -7.28
N ASN A 393 4.63 -7.67 -7.73
CA ASN A 393 3.18 -7.43 -7.69
C ASN A 393 2.53 -8.00 -6.42
N PHE A 394 3.27 -8.79 -5.67
CA PHE A 394 2.85 -9.39 -4.41
C PHE A 394 4.06 -9.72 -3.55
N ILE A 395 3.81 -9.96 -2.26
CA ILE A 395 4.79 -10.40 -1.27
C ILE A 395 4.30 -11.69 -0.66
N ASP A 396 5.16 -12.71 -0.59
CA ASP A 396 4.91 -13.91 0.19
C ASP A 396 5.55 -13.77 1.57
N TYR A 397 4.72 -13.61 2.60
CA TYR A 397 5.16 -13.57 4.00
C TYR A 397 4.84 -14.89 4.70
N GLN A 398 5.85 -15.51 5.29
CA GLN A 398 5.69 -16.78 6.00
C GLN A 398 5.42 -16.54 7.48
N TYR A 399 4.21 -16.88 7.92
CA TYR A 399 3.82 -16.89 9.31
C TYR A 399 3.96 -18.30 9.91
N GLN A 400 4.67 -18.43 11.02
CA GLN A 400 4.92 -19.68 11.72
C GLN A 400 4.44 -19.59 13.17
N SER A 401 3.15 -19.40 13.37
CA SER A 401 2.49 -19.44 14.69
C SER A 401 3.20 -18.62 15.79
N ARG A 402 3.87 -17.52 15.43
CA ARG A 402 4.45 -16.61 16.42
C ARG A 402 3.34 -15.78 17.06
N LYS A 403 3.39 -15.67 18.40
CA LYS A 403 2.45 -14.82 19.11
C LYS A 403 2.71 -13.35 18.75
N PRO A 404 1.71 -12.63 18.23
CA PRO A 404 1.87 -11.20 17.99
C PRO A 404 1.97 -10.45 19.31
N PHE A 405 2.80 -9.40 19.36
CA PHE A 405 3.10 -8.69 20.61
C PHE A 405 2.62 -7.23 20.62
N ARG A 406 2.37 -6.62 19.46
CA ARG A 406 1.97 -5.21 19.36
C ARG A 406 0.48 -5.08 19.02
N THR A 407 -0.33 -4.78 20.02
CA THR A 407 -1.77 -4.52 19.83
C THR A 407 -1.98 -3.09 19.34
N LEU A 408 -2.88 -2.91 18.38
CA LEU A 408 -3.26 -1.58 17.89
C LEU A 408 -4.20 -0.90 18.89
N PRO A 409 -4.02 0.41 19.13
CA PRO A 409 -4.94 1.18 19.95
C PRO A 409 -6.31 1.31 19.27
N GLU A 410 -7.36 1.45 20.07
CA GLU A 410 -8.74 1.56 19.58
C GLU A 410 -8.94 2.69 18.56
N SER A 411 -8.26 3.81 18.74
CA SER A 411 -8.28 4.94 17.80
C SER A 411 -7.81 4.61 16.39
N GLN A 412 -7.01 3.55 16.24
CA GLN A 412 -6.56 3.04 14.93
C GLN A 412 -7.45 1.94 14.37
N LEU A 413 -8.33 1.35 15.20
CA LEU A 413 -9.28 0.31 14.78
C LEU A 413 -10.55 0.90 14.19
N VAL A 414 -11.06 1.96 14.82
CA VAL A 414 -12.31 2.62 14.42
C VAL A 414 -12.03 4.08 14.12
N ARG A 415 -11.96 4.40 12.83
CA ARG A 415 -11.69 5.75 12.34
C ARG A 415 -12.99 6.49 12.04
N VAL A 416 -13.76 6.80 13.08
CA VAL A 416 -15.08 7.43 12.95
C VAL A 416 -14.99 8.84 12.34
N TYR A 417 -13.86 9.51 12.54
CA TYR A 417 -13.67 10.91 12.11
C TYR A 417 -12.88 11.08 10.80
N ASP A 418 -12.38 9.98 10.21
CA ASP A 418 -11.57 10.01 8.98
C ASP A 418 -12.44 9.98 7.71
N LYS A 419 -13.61 10.61 7.75
CA LYS A 419 -14.46 10.73 6.57
C LYS A 419 -14.01 11.91 5.73
N VAL A 420 -13.51 11.61 4.54
CA VAL A 420 -13.17 12.61 3.53
C VAL A 420 -14.35 12.70 2.55
N PRO A 421 -14.91 13.90 2.30
CA PRO A 421 -15.99 14.05 1.34
C PRO A 421 -15.46 13.87 -0.10
N VAL A 422 -16.37 13.55 -1.02
CA VAL A 422 -16.06 13.48 -2.46
C VAL A 422 -15.57 14.82 -2.99
N ARG A 423 -16.15 15.90 -2.48
CA ARG A 423 -15.73 17.28 -2.74
C ARG A 423 -16.23 18.20 -1.66
N ALA A 424 -15.58 19.33 -1.47
CA ALA A 424 -16.02 20.37 -0.55
C ALA A 424 -15.77 21.76 -1.13
N PHE A 425 -16.59 22.73 -0.78
CA PHE A 425 -16.42 24.11 -1.22
C PHE A 425 -15.47 24.89 -0.30
N GLY A 426 -15.59 24.70 1.00
CA GLY A 426 -14.73 25.34 1.99
C GLY A 426 -14.14 24.36 2.97
N GLN A 427 -13.02 24.76 3.53
CA GLN A 427 -12.37 24.04 4.64
C GLN A 427 -11.77 25.02 5.63
N GLU A 428 -11.63 24.56 6.87
CA GLU A 428 -10.99 25.29 7.95
C GLU A 428 -10.28 24.30 8.88
N ILE A 429 -9.21 24.73 9.52
CA ILE A 429 -8.51 23.93 10.53
C ILE A 429 -8.85 24.46 11.90
N SER A 430 -9.45 23.64 12.73
CA SER A 430 -9.81 23.97 14.11
C SER A 430 -9.67 22.77 15.03
N GLY A 431 -9.08 22.98 16.21
CA GLY A 431 -8.92 21.92 17.21
C GLY A 431 -8.19 20.68 16.71
N ASN A 432 -7.13 20.87 15.92
CA ASN A 432 -6.33 19.81 15.29
C ASN A 432 -7.14 18.90 14.34
N ARG A 433 -8.18 19.48 13.70
CA ARG A 433 -9.06 18.80 12.73
C ARG A 433 -9.26 19.68 11.51
N VAL A 434 -9.35 19.05 10.34
CA VAL A 434 -9.79 19.69 9.11
C VAL A 434 -11.31 19.56 9.04
N ILE A 435 -11.99 20.69 8.95
CA ILE A 435 -13.46 20.78 8.88
C ILE A 435 -13.85 21.19 7.47
N TYR A 436 -14.68 20.39 6.82
CA TYR A 436 -15.17 20.67 5.48
C TYR A 436 -16.59 21.24 5.55
N SER A 437 -16.87 22.25 4.72
CA SER A 437 -18.18 22.89 4.62
C SER A 437 -18.71 22.85 3.20
N ASN A 438 -20.05 22.85 3.07
CA ASN A 438 -20.75 22.75 1.80
C ASN A 438 -20.18 21.61 0.92
N PHE A 439 -20.21 20.41 1.46
CA PHE A 439 -19.56 19.23 0.90
C PHE A 439 -20.58 18.22 0.35
N GLN A 440 -20.09 17.36 -0.55
CA GLN A 440 -20.78 16.18 -1.01
C GLN A 440 -20.14 14.94 -0.37
N ASP A 441 -20.90 14.20 0.45
CA ASP A 441 -20.40 13.06 1.22
C ASP A 441 -20.20 11.81 0.36
N LYS A 442 -21.09 11.58 -0.62
CA LYS A 442 -21.09 10.39 -1.48
C LYS A 442 -21.21 10.75 -2.93
N HIS A 443 -20.72 9.87 -3.80
CA HIS A 443 -20.98 9.99 -5.22
C HIS A 443 -22.49 9.94 -5.51
N THR A 444 -22.92 10.74 -6.49
CA THR A 444 -24.30 10.65 -6.98
C THR A 444 -24.46 9.32 -7.68
N PRO A 445 -25.42 8.48 -7.28
CA PRO A 445 -25.65 7.21 -7.96
C PRO A 445 -26.06 7.45 -9.42
N PRO A 446 -25.74 6.53 -10.33
CA PRO A 446 -26.23 6.63 -11.71
C PRO A 446 -27.77 6.56 -11.72
N ASN A 447 -28.38 7.27 -12.67
CA ASN A 447 -29.83 7.29 -12.80
C ASN A 447 -30.42 5.92 -13.12
N GLN A 448 -29.62 5.07 -13.76
CA GLN A 448 -29.97 3.71 -14.10
C GLN A 448 -28.70 2.84 -14.00
N LEU A 449 -28.85 1.68 -13.37
CA LEU A 449 -27.83 0.65 -13.33
C LEU A 449 -28.38 -0.58 -14.02
N ASP A 450 -27.77 -0.98 -15.12
CA ASP A 450 -28.11 -2.19 -15.87
C ASP A 450 -27.09 -3.26 -15.55
N TYR A 451 -27.53 -4.37 -14.95
CA TYR A 451 -26.67 -5.50 -14.63
C TYR A 451 -27.45 -6.81 -14.68
N ASN A 452 -26.75 -7.86 -15.08
CA ASN A 452 -27.28 -9.21 -15.12
C ASN A 452 -26.65 -10.05 -14.02
N VAL A 453 -27.49 -10.80 -13.30
CA VAL A 453 -27.04 -11.73 -12.29
C VAL A 453 -27.27 -13.15 -12.77
N GLY A 454 -26.20 -13.94 -12.81
CA GLY A 454 -26.25 -15.37 -13.14
C GLY A 454 -25.69 -16.21 -12.01
N ALA A 455 -26.28 -17.38 -11.80
CA ALA A 455 -25.71 -18.41 -10.95
C ALA A 455 -25.10 -19.49 -11.84
N PHE A 456 -23.86 -19.86 -11.53
CA PHE A 456 -23.12 -20.87 -12.27
C PHE A 456 -22.73 -22.02 -11.35
N ASP A 457 -22.57 -23.18 -11.91
CA ASP A 457 -22.03 -24.33 -11.19
C ASP A 457 -20.57 -24.00 -10.76
N LYS A 458 -20.22 -24.36 -9.54
CA LYS A 458 -18.86 -24.28 -9.07
C LYS A 458 -18.05 -25.43 -9.66
N TYR A 459 -16.99 -25.06 -10.38
CA TYR A 459 -16.07 -26.02 -10.99
C TYR A 459 -14.75 -26.06 -10.22
N VAL A 460 -14.22 -27.26 -10.06
CA VAL A 460 -12.88 -27.52 -9.57
C VAL A 460 -12.20 -28.44 -10.59
N PHE A 461 -10.97 -28.14 -10.94
CA PHE A 461 -10.16 -29.00 -11.80
C PHE A 461 -9.55 -30.12 -10.94
N ASP A 462 -9.59 -31.34 -11.46
CA ASP A 462 -8.90 -32.46 -10.85
C ASP A 462 -7.37 -32.40 -11.13
N ILE A 463 -6.63 -33.35 -10.55
CA ILE A 463 -5.16 -33.42 -10.71
C ILE A 463 -4.72 -33.58 -12.18
N ASN A 464 -5.62 -34.03 -13.07
CA ASN A 464 -5.36 -34.21 -14.49
C ASN A 464 -5.92 -33.06 -15.35
N ASN A 465 -6.27 -31.93 -14.72
CA ASN A 465 -6.85 -30.77 -15.38
C ASN A 465 -8.23 -31.01 -16.02
N ASN A 466 -8.99 -32.04 -15.58
CA ASN A 466 -10.36 -32.26 -16.00
C ASN A 466 -11.33 -31.50 -15.11
N LEU A 467 -12.39 -30.97 -15.72
CA LEU A 467 -13.45 -30.28 -15.01
C LEU A 467 -14.19 -31.26 -14.09
N SER A 468 -14.10 -31.05 -12.78
CA SER A 468 -14.88 -31.80 -11.78
C SER A 468 -15.95 -30.89 -11.20
N ARG A 469 -17.19 -31.38 -11.14
CA ARG A 469 -18.31 -30.64 -10.53
C ARG A 469 -18.34 -30.75 -9.00
N THR A 470 -17.57 -31.60 -8.40
CA THR A 470 -17.56 -31.80 -6.95
C THR A 470 -16.49 -30.94 -6.32
N SER A 471 -16.91 -29.92 -5.60
CA SER A 471 -16.02 -29.16 -4.75
C SER A 471 -15.97 -29.76 -3.36
N ILE A 472 -14.89 -30.45 -3.05
CA ILE A 472 -14.59 -30.95 -1.69
C ILE A 472 -13.87 -29.83 -0.89
N VAL A 473 -13.43 -28.77 -1.57
CA VAL A 473 -12.70 -27.68 -0.92
C VAL A 473 -13.71 -26.66 -0.40
N GLU A 474 -13.89 -26.59 0.90
CA GLU A 474 -14.78 -25.61 1.55
C GLU A 474 -14.27 -24.17 1.38
N TYR A 475 -13.00 -24.00 1.11
CA TYR A 475 -12.29 -22.72 0.95
C TYR A 475 -11.45 -22.75 -0.31
N PRO A 476 -11.23 -21.59 -0.95
CA PRO A 476 -11.63 -20.23 -0.64
C PRO A 476 -13.02 -19.83 -1.17
N MET A 477 -13.67 -20.69 -1.92
CA MET A 477 -14.89 -20.32 -2.64
C MET A 477 -16.14 -20.85 -1.94
N HIS A 478 -16.92 -19.96 -1.34
CA HIS A 478 -18.23 -20.26 -0.82
C HIS A 478 -19.21 -20.54 -1.96
N THR A 479 -20.20 -21.39 -1.68
CA THR A 479 -21.33 -21.65 -2.57
C THR A 479 -22.59 -21.05 -1.98
N LEU A 480 -23.57 -20.82 -2.84
CA LEU A 480 -24.92 -20.48 -2.42
C LEU A 480 -25.56 -21.66 -1.70
N LYS A 481 -26.23 -21.44 -0.59
CA LYS A 481 -26.99 -22.47 0.13
C LYS A 481 -28.28 -22.74 -0.62
N GLN A 482 -28.69 -24.01 -0.70
CA GLN A 482 -29.97 -24.40 -1.28
C GLN A 482 -31.14 -23.84 -0.46
N ASN A 483 -32.27 -23.63 -1.12
CA ASN A 483 -33.51 -23.13 -0.52
C ASN A 483 -33.35 -21.79 0.27
N ARG A 484 -32.52 -20.89 -0.23
CA ARG A 484 -32.33 -19.54 0.33
C ARG A 484 -32.56 -18.48 -0.75
N ASN A 485 -33.14 -17.39 -0.35
CA ASN A 485 -33.26 -16.20 -1.19
C ASN A 485 -32.00 -15.34 -1.03
N TYR A 486 -31.44 -14.89 -2.14
CA TYR A 486 -30.29 -14.01 -2.18
C TYR A 486 -30.66 -12.70 -2.85
N GLN A 487 -30.23 -11.62 -2.26
CA GLN A 487 -30.29 -10.30 -2.87
C GLN A 487 -28.89 -9.92 -3.31
N VAL A 488 -28.74 -9.49 -4.54
CA VAL A 488 -27.49 -9.03 -5.11
C VAL A 488 -27.56 -7.51 -5.28
N GLY A 489 -26.52 -6.83 -4.86
CA GLY A 489 -26.38 -5.39 -5.02
C GLY A 489 -24.99 -5.06 -5.56
N VAL A 490 -24.89 -3.90 -6.23
CA VAL A 490 -23.63 -3.29 -6.64
C VAL A 490 -23.35 -2.12 -5.70
N VAL A 491 -22.13 -2.08 -5.16
CA VAL A 491 -21.66 -1.04 -4.23
C VAL A 491 -20.61 -0.18 -4.90
#